data_ecb8eb65c1770b9393237b116d253dec
#
_entry.id   ecb8eb65c1770b9393237b116d253dec
#
_cell.length_a   1.000
_cell.length_b   1.000
_cell.length_c   1.000
_cell.angle_alpha   90.00
_cell.angle_beta   90.00
_cell.angle_gamma   90.00
#
_symmetry.space_group_name_H-M   'P 1'
#
loop_
_entity.id
_entity.type
_entity.pdbx_description
1 polymer ?
#
loop_
_entity_poly.entity_id
_entity_poly.type
_entity_poly.pdbx_seq_one_letter_code
_entity_poly.pdbx_strand_id
1 'polypeptide(L)'
;MRTTLLAAASLATLAFHLPAFAGSAEDAAYDKNNGVVIDTRGNCVRTKWQDVNDPCAPAPAPAKKVAAKPAPVPAPAPVIEREQRTVYFDFNKADLTTAAKVKLDELAGIINASSSITDVTIHGFTDQIGTAEYNDALANKRVAAVKTYLDSKSRLKAEGDIKGLGKATPEAECEAIKKRAERIACMGKERRVEIEFNAQK
;
A
#
# COMPACT_ATOMS: atom_id res chain seq x y z
N MET A 1 -31.93 47.96 0.79
CA MET A 1 -32.78 47.13 -0.09
C MET A 1 -32.20 45.74 -0.10
N ARG A 2 -32.90 44.82 0.55
CA ARG A 2 -32.50 43.38 0.65
C ARG A 2 -33.22 42.62 -0.45
N THR A 3 -32.47 41.88 -1.28
CA THR A 3 -33.05 40.93 -2.21
C THR A 3 -32.44 39.55 -1.93
N THR A 4 -33.24 38.73 -1.28
CA THR A 4 -32.97 37.31 -1.03
C THR A 4 -33.38 36.50 -2.27
N LEU A 5 -32.45 35.78 -2.89
CA LEU A 5 -32.72 34.77 -3.92
C LEU A 5 -32.75 33.38 -3.24
N LEU A 6 -33.93 32.80 -3.23
CA LEU A 6 -34.16 31.38 -2.90
C LEU A 6 -33.80 30.53 -4.12
N ALA A 7 -32.81 29.68 -3.98
CA ALA A 7 -32.52 28.63 -4.94
C ALA A 7 -33.22 27.33 -4.50
N ALA A 8 -34.19 26.89 -5.30
CA ALA A 8 -34.87 25.61 -5.13
C ALA A 8 -33.98 24.49 -5.63
N ALA A 9 -33.62 23.56 -4.74
CA ALA A 9 -32.93 22.33 -5.08
C ALA A 9 -33.95 21.28 -5.53
N SER A 10 -33.93 20.94 -6.82
CA SER A 10 -34.68 19.82 -7.38
C SER A 10 -33.92 18.51 -7.09
N LEU A 11 -34.48 17.68 -6.22
CA LEU A 11 -34.05 16.28 -6.07
C LEU A 11 -34.55 15.47 -7.28
N ALA A 12 -33.66 15.09 -8.17
CA ALA A 12 -33.95 14.11 -9.21
C ALA A 12 -33.76 12.70 -8.59
N THR A 13 -34.86 12.02 -8.28
CA THR A 13 -34.90 10.61 -7.93
C THR A 13 -34.67 9.78 -9.20
N LEU A 14 -33.47 9.21 -9.37
CA LEU A 14 -33.23 8.18 -10.37
C LEU A 14 -33.94 6.88 -9.91
N ALA A 15 -35.09 6.59 -10.51
CA ALA A 15 -35.73 5.29 -10.41
C ALA A 15 -34.93 4.28 -11.28
N PHE A 16 -34.19 3.41 -10.66
CA PHE A 16 -33.63 2.23 -11.34
C PHE A 16 -34.75 1.27 -11.70
N HIS A 17 -35.17 1.29 -12.96
CA HIS A 17 -36.02 0.24 -13.54
C HIS A 17 -35.14 -0.99 -13.79
N LEU A 18 -35.22 -1.96 -12.89
CA LEU A 18 -34.76 -3.32 -13.18
C LEU A 18 -35.73 -3.91 -14.20
N PRO A 19 -35.26 -4.48 -15.32
CA PRO A 19 -36.14 -5.23 -16.20
C PRO A 19 -36.63 -6.44 -15.42
N ALA A 20 -37.95 -6.50 -15.14
CA ALA A 20 -38.60 -7.71 -14.71
C ALA A 20 -38.55 -8.68 -15.91
N PHE A 21 -37.65 -9.65 -15.85
CA PHE A 21 -37.75 -10.84 -16.71
C PHE A 21 -38.98 -11.61 -16.25
N ALA A 22 -40.11 -11.33 -16.89
CA ALA A 22 -41.26 -12.19 -16.87
C ALA A 22 -40.92 -13.41 -17.74
N GLY A 23 -40.21 -14.40 -17.19
CA GLY A 23 -40.14 -15.72 -17.77
C GLY A 23 -41.58 -16.27 -17.79
N SER A 24 -42.06 -16.62 -18.96
CA SER A 24 -43.38 -17.22 -19.13
C SER A 24 -43.33 -18.61 -18.44
N ALA A 25 -44.09 -18.76 -17.37
CA ALA A 25 -44.25 -20.03 -16.65
C ALA A 25 -45.15 -21.00 -17.40
N GLU A 26 -44.87 -21.22 -18.70
CA GLU A 26 -45.77 -22.03 -19.60
C GLU A 26 -45.35 -23.49 -19.67
N ASP A 27 -44.27 -23.93 -19.03
CA ASP A 27 -43.71 -25.26 -19.21
C ASP A 27 -44.18 -26.30 -18.17
N ALA A 28 -44.85 -25.88 -17.10
CA ALA A 28 -45.48 -26.75 -16.13
C ALA A 28 -47.02 -26.73 -16.22
N ALA A 29 -47.66 -27.83 -15.94
CA ALA A 29 -49.10 -27.85 -15.78
C ALA A 29 -49.49 -27.28 -14.41
N TYR A 30 -50.46 -26.34 -14.38
CA TYR A 30 -50.95 -25.74 -13.17
C TYR A 30 -52.40 -26.12 -12.92
N ASP A 31 -52.77 -26.32 -11.66
CA ASP A 31 -54.14 -26.53 -11.25
C ASP A 31 -54.93 -25.18 -11.22
N LYS A 32 -56.22 -25.29 -10.89
CA LYS A 32 -57.11 -24.12 -10.79
C LYS A 32 -56.73 -23.09 -9.72
N ASN A 33 -55.83 -23.43 -8.83
CA ASN A 33 -55.32 -22.60 -7.76
C ASN A 33 -53.85 -22.09 -8.06
N ASN A 34 -53.43 -22.27 -9.30
CA ASN A 34 -52.06 -21.92 -9.76
C ASN A 34 -50.95 -22.70 -9.08
N GLY A 35 -51.25 -23.91 -8.57
CA GLY A 35 -50.31 -24.87 -8.02
C GLY A 35 -49.77 -25.79 -9.13
N VAL A 36 -48.45 -26.13 -9.08
CA VAL A 36 -47.84 -27.07 -10.02
C VAL A 36 -48.50 -28.48 -9.88
N VAL A 37 -49.00 -29.07 -10.96
CA VAL A 37 -49.58 -30.40 -10.91
C VAL A 37 -48.52 -31.48 -10.73
N ILE A 38 -48.71 -32.31 -9.70
CA ILE A 38 -47.82 -33.42 -9.37
C ILE A 38 -48.60 -34.73 -9.54
N ASP A 39 -48.00 -35.74 -10.15
CA ASP A 39 -48.58 -37.08 -10.29
C ASP A 39 -48.58 -37.85 -8.96
N THR A 40 -49.26 -38.97 -8.88
CA THR A 40 -49.35 -39.85 -7.69
C THR A 40 -48.01 -40.40 -7.21
N ARG A 41 -46.95 -40.27 -8.02
CA ARG A 41 -45.58 -40.67 -7.71
C ARG A 41 -44.70 -39.52 -7.28
N GLY A 42 -45.26 -38.31 -7.21
CA GLY A 42 -44.52 -37.09 -6.82
C GLY A 42 -43.77 -36.44 -7.98
N ASN A 43 -44.03 -36.84 -9.23
CA ASN A 43 -43.38 -36.21 -10.39
C ASN A 43 -44.23 -35.06 -10.90
N CYS A 44 -43.56 -34.02 -11.35
CA CYS A 44 -44.17 -32.85 -11.92
C CYS A 44 -44.71 -33.14 -13.32
N VAL A 45 -45.96 -32.79 -13.61
CA VAL A 45 -46.57 -32.93 -14.93
C VAL A 45 -46.15 -31.73 -15.80
N ARG A 46 -45.58 -32.03 -16.97
CA ARG A 46 -45.05 -30.99 -17.90
C ARG A 46 -45.85 -30.88 -19.17
N THR A 47 -45.95 -29.68 -19.68
CA THR A 47 -46.62 -29.43 -20.99
C THR A 47 -45.62 -29.31 -22.14
N LYS A 48 -44.38 -28.97 -21.85
CA LYS A 48 -43.27 -28.81 -22.83
C LYS A 48 -41.94 -29.33 -22.29
N TRP A 49 -40.93 -29.35 -23.14
CA TRP A 49 -39.57 -29.71 -22.78
C TRP A 49 -38.90 -28.58 -21.96
N GLN A 50 -37.95 -28.97 -21.13
CA GLN A 50 -37.25 -28.14 -20.15
C GLN A 50 -36.65 -26.86 -20.73
N ASP A 51 -36.87 -25.73 -20.04
CA ASP A 51 -36.06 -24.55 -20.14
C ASP A 51 -35.48 -24.16 -18.77
N VAL A 52 -34.68 -23.09 -18.71
CA VAL A 52 -33.98 -22.62 -17.51
C VAL A 52 -34.87 -22.17 -16.38
N ASN A 53 -36.16 -21.96 -16.66
CA ASN A 53 -37.14 -21.42 -15.66
C ASN A 53 -38.20 -22.49 -15.30
N ASP A 54 -37.99 -23.77 -15.67
CA ASP A 54 -38.93 -24.84 -15.39
C ASP A 54 -39.08 -25.07 -13.89
N PRO A 55 -40.27 -24.80 -13.28
CA PRO A 55 -40.48 -24.99 -11.85
C PRO A 55 -40.44 -26.46 -11.42
N CYS A 56 -40.45 -27.38 -12.39
CA CYS A 56 -40.33 -28.82 -12.20
C CYS A 56 -38.90 -29.31 -12.40
N ALA A 57 -37.96 -28.47 -12.74
CA ALA A 57 -36.57 -28.88 -12.83
C ALA A 57 -36.04 -29.27 -11.45
N PRO A 58 -35.26 -30.34 -11.29
CA PRO A 58 -34.58 -30.63 -10.06
C PRO A 58 -33.73 -29.41 -9.71
N ALA A 59 -33.83 -28.95 -8.44
CA ALA A 59 -33.02 -27.81 -7.98
C ALA A 59 -31.57 -28.02 -8.48
N PRO A 60 -30.97 -27.00 -9.12
CA PRO A 60 -29.58 -27.13 -9.60
C PRO A 60 -28.74 -27.62 -8.42
N ALA A 61 -28.06 -28.75 -8.59
CA ALA A 61 -27.17 -29.26 -7.58
C ALA A 61 -26.25 -28.11 -7.14
N PRO A 62 -26.06 -27.90 -5.81
CA PRO A 62 -25.24 -26.79 -5.36
C PRO A 62 -23.93 -26.81 -6.13
N ALA A 63 -23.71 -25.79 -6.94
CA ALA A 63 -22.51 -25.67 -7.75
C ALA A 63 -21.35 -25.91 -6.77
N LYS A 64 -20.62 -27.04 -6.95
CA LYS A 64 -19.37 -27.25 -6.22
C LYS A 64 -18.59 -25.97 -6.45
N LYS A 65 -18.42 -25.15 -5.40
CA LYS A 65 -17.49 -24.03 -5.43
C LYS A 65 -16.20 -24.63 -5.93
N VAL A 66 -15.91 -24.42 -7.22
CA VAL A 66 -14.57 -24.68 -7.75
C VAL A 66 -13.70 -23.81 -6.86
N ALA A 67 -12.95 -24.45 -5.97
CA ALA A 67 -12.00 -23.76 -5.13
C ALA A 67 -11.12 -22.97 -6.10
N ALA A 68 -11.26 -21.64 -6.08
CA ALA A 68 -10.42 -20.78 -6.88
C ALA A 68 -8.99 -21.23 -6.56
N LYS A 69 -8.24 -21.65 -7.60
CA LYS A 69 -6.82 -21.97 -7.47
C LYS A 69 -6.23 -20.81 -6.66
N PRO A 70 -5.57 -21.08 -5.51
CA PRO A 70 -5.00 -19.99 -4.72
C PRO A 70 -4.20 -19.14 -5.68
N ALA A 71 -4.48 -17.82 -5.68
CA ALA A 71 -3.65 -16.87 -6.43
C ALA A 71 -2.20 -17.15 -6.02
N PRO A 72 -1.24 -17.18 -6.96
CA PRO A 72 0.16 -17.37 -6.60
C PRO A 72 0.49 -16.39 -5.50
N VAL A 73 0.91 -16.89 -4.35
CA VAL A 73 1.38 -16.07 -3.23
C VAL A 73 2.48 -15.19 -3.81
N PRO A 74 2.37 -13.84 -3.74
CA PRO A 74 3.40 -12.97 -4.26
C PRO A 74 4.73 -13.40 -3.62
N ALA A 75 5.77 -13.54 -4.45
CA ALA A 75 7.10 -13.91 -3.97
C ALA A 75 7.47 -12.93 -2.84
N PRO A 76 8.03 -13.41 -1.71
CA PRO A 76 8.39 -12.54 -0.60
C PRO A 76 9.25 -11.40 -1.14
N ALA A 77 8.91 -10.18 -0.73
CA ALA A 77 9.68 -8.99 -1.08
C ALA A 77 11.16 -9.23 -0.65
N PRO A 78 12.14 -8.73 -1.41
CA PRO A 78 13.54 -8.85 -1.01
C PRO A 78 13.72 -8.20 0.36
N VAL A 79 14.15 -8.99 1.34
CA VAL A 79 14.51 -8.46 2.67
C VAL A 79 15.82 -7.70 2.50
N ILE A 80 15.73 -6.35 2.49
CA ILE A 80 16.90 -5.49 2.42
C ILE A 80 17.34 -5.23 3.86
N GLU A 81 18.56 -5.64 4.19
CA GLU A 81 19.13 -5.44 5.52
C GLU A 81 19.19 -3.94 5.87
N ARG A 82 19.02 -3.61 7.16
CA ARG A 82 19.05 -2.22 7.66
C ARG A 82 20.34 -1.50 7.25
N GLU A 83 21.48 -2.19 7.31
CA GLU A 83 22.78 -1.62 6.95
C GLU A 83 22.86 -1.21 5.46
N GLN A 84 22.22 -1.96 4.58
CA GLN A 84 22.11 -1.62 3.16
C GLN A 84 21.27 -0.36 2.91
N ARG A 85 20.32 -0.09 3.81
CA ARG A 85 19.41 1.06 3.77
C ARG A 85 19.91 2.25 4.59
N THR A 86 21.12 2.16 5.17
CA THR A 86 21.71 3.18 6.02
C THR A 86 22.88 3.85 5.31
N VAL A 87 22.83 5.17 5.22
CA VAL A 87 23.86 6.03 4.62
C VAL A 87 24.56 6.82 5.71
N TYR A 88 25.89 6.76 5.76
CA TYR A 88 26.70 7.46 6.76
C TYR A 88 27.30 8.74 6.23
N PHE A 89 27.52 9.70 7.12
CA PHE A 89 28.04 11.03 6.83
C PHE A 89 29.29 11.37 7.65
N ASP A 90 30.14 12.16 7.06
CA ASP A 90 31.27 12.76 7.76
C ASP A 90 30.81 13.72 8.85
N PHE A 91 31.73 13.97 9.79
CA PHE A 91 31.49 14.93 10.84
C PHE A 91 31.18 16.32 10.29
N ASN A 92 30.09 16.91 10.73
CA ASN A 92 29.65 18.24 10.35
C ASN A 92 29.39 18.43 8.84
N LYS A 93 29.15 17.35 8.08
CA LYS A 93 28.85 17.41 6.64
C LYS A 93 27.47 16.82 6.32
N ALA A 94 26.90 17.31 5.22
CA ALA A 94 25.70 16.79 4.59
C ALA A 94 25.97 16.31 3.13
N ASP A 95 27.22 16.41 2.67
CA ASP A 95 27.61 15.93 1.34
C ASP A 95 27.65 14.40 1.32
N LEU A 96 27.14 13.82 0.25
CA LEU A 96 27.19 12.38 0.04
C LEU A 96 28.61 11.93 -0.34
N THR A 97 29.18 11.05 0.46
CA THR A 97 30.46 10.39 0.16
C THR A 97 30.32 9.44 -1.05
N THR A 98 31.45 9.04 -1.64
CA THR A 98 31.42 8.04 -2.73
C THR A 98 30.77 6.74 -2.29
N ALA A 99 31.10 6.25 -1.06
CA ALA A 99 30.47 5.06 -0.49
C ALA A 99 28.97 5.22 -0.29
N ALA A 100 28.51 6.39 0.16
CA ALA A 100 27.10 6.71 0.28
C ALA A 100 26.37 6.66 -1.08
N LYS A 101 26.98 7.20 -2.14
CA LYS A 101 26.40 7.18 -3.48
C LYS A 101 26.29 5.76 -4.04
N VAL A 102 27.29 4.90 -3.83
CA VAL A 102 27.21 3.48 -4.23
C VAL A 102 26.03 2.78 -3.58
N LYS A 103 25.86 2.92 -2.25
CA LYS A 103 24.69 2.36 -1.55
C LYS A 103 23.36 2.91 -2.09
N LEU A 104 23.29 4.20 -2.36
CA LEU A 104 22.09 4.81 -2.92
C LEU A 104 21.79 4.36 -4.36
N ASP A 105 22.82 4.11 -5.17
CA ASP A 105 22.66 3.54 -6.52
C ASP A 105 22.12 2.11 -6.46
N GLU A 106 22.60 1.29 -5.51
CA GLU A 106 22.05 -0.06 -5.26
C GLU A 106 20.58 -0.01 -4.84
N LEU A 107 20.22 0.87 -3.90
CA LEU A 107 18.83 1.09 -3.49
C LEU A 107 17.97 1.57 -4.64
N ALA A 108 18.45 2.51 -5.45
CA ALA A 108 17.76 3.00 -6.64
C ALA A 108 17.50 1.86 -7.65
N GLY A 109 18.45 0.94 -7.81
CA GLY A 109 18.29 -0.27 -8.63
C GLY A 109 17.14 -1.15 -8.13
N ILE A 110 17.06 -1.40 -6.82
CA ILE A 110 15.99 -2.19 -6.21
C ILE A 110 14.62 -1.49 -6.39
N ILE A 111 14.57 -0.19 -6.14
CA ILE A 111 13.36 0.63 -6.31
C ILE A 111 12.88 0.57 -7.77
N ASN A 112 13.78 0.68 -8.73
CA ASN A 112 13.44 0.66 -10.16
C ASN A 112 13.00 -0.73 -10.64
N ALA A 113 13.50 -1.80 -10.02
CA ALA A 113 13.13 -3.18 -10.33
C ALA A 113 11.82 -3.63 -9.67
N SER A 114 11.32 -2.89 -8.69
CA SER A 114 10.10 -3.22 -7.96
C SER A 114 8.85 -2.79 -8.75
N SER A 115 7.75 -3.55 -8.66
CA SER A 115 6.48 -3.19 -9.29
C SER A 115 5.78 -2.04 -8.56
N SER A 116 5.90 -2.02 -7.23
CA SER A 116 5.34 -0.96 -6.36
C SER A 116 6.26 -0.70 -5.17
N ILE A 117 6.25 0.54 -4.71
CA ILE A 117 6.95 1.00 -3.50
C ILE A 117 5.93 1.71 -2.62
N THR A 118 5.87 1.33 -1.35
CA THR A 118 4.99 1.95 -0.34
C THR A 118 5.75 2.22 0.96
N ASP A 119 5.12 2.99 1.86
CA ASP A 119 5.60 3.25 3.22
C ASP A 119 7.03 3.81 3.26
N VAL A 120 7.30 4.78 2.40
CA VAL A 120 8.62 5.41 2.32
C VAL A 120 8.88 6.26 3.54
N THR A 121 9.99 5.98 4.23
CA THR A 121 10.47 6.74 5.37
C THR A 121 11.94 7.09 5.19
N ILE A 122 12.31 8.36 5.38
CA ILE A 122 13.71 8.82 5.32
C ILE A 122 13.98 9.65 6.57
N HIS A 123 14.71 9.08 7.51
CA HIS A 123 15.04 9.72 8.76
C HIS A 123 16.53 10.04 8.87
N GLY A 124 16.84 11.28 9.16
CA GLY A 124 18.21 11.78 9.32
C GLY A 124 18.61 11.99 10.78
N PHE A 125 19.81 11.58 11.09
CA PHE A 125 20.38 11.70 12.44
C PHE A 125 21.75 12.38 12.43
N THR A 126 22.09 12.98 13.57
CA THR A 126 23.41 13.55 13.87
C THR A 126 24.02 12.94 15.12
N ASP A 127 25.28 13.21 15.36
CA ASP A 127 25.92 12.92 16.64
C ASP A 127 25.49 13.93 17.73
N GLN A 128 26.00 13.71 18.96
CA GLN A 128 25.65 14.50 20.14
C GLN A 128 26.32 15.89 20.19
N ILE A 129 27.28 16.16 19.30
CA ILE A 129 28.08 17.38 19.33
C ILE A 129 27.33 18.55 18.72
N GLY A 130 27.20 19.66 19.46
CA GLY A 130 26.48 20.88 19.04
C GLY A 130 25.15 21.05 19.73
N THR A 131 24.44 22.14 19.36
CA THR A 131 23.10 22.42 19.89
C THR A 131 22.04 21.56 19.23
N ALA A 132 20.84 21.44 19.78
CA ALA A 132 19.74 20.72 19.20
C ALA A 132 19.33 21.37 17.86
N GLU A 133 19.14 22.67 17.84
CA GLU A 133 18.70 23.42 16.66
C GLU A 133 19.67 23.27 15.48
N TYR A 134 20.99 23.29 15.78
CA TYR A 134 22.01 23.06 14.77
C TYR A 134 21.91 21.64 14.18
N ASN A 135 21.76 20.66 15.04
CA ASN A 135 21.68 19.24 14.65
C ASN A 135 20.39 18.94 13.89
N ASP A 136 19.27 19.54 14.26
CA ASP A 136 18.02 19.44 13.53
C ASP A 136 18.16 19.98 12.09
N ALA A 137 18.78 21.15 11.96
CA ALA A 137 19.05 21.72 10.64
C ALA A 137 20.02 20.87 9.81
N LEU A 138 21.06 20.29 10.43
CA LEU A 138 22.03 19.40 9.77
C LEU A 138 21.40 18.09 9.35
N ALA A 139 20.57 17.47 10.20
CA ALA A 139 19.83 16.27 9.89
C ALA A 139 18.90 16.49 8.69
N ASN A 140 18.16 17.58 8.65
CA ASN A 140 17.30 17.94 7.53
C ASN A 140 18.09 18.13 6.22
N LYS A 141 19.28 18.75 6.27
CA LYS A 141 20.16 18.87 5.09
C LYS A 141 20.62 17.52 4.57
N ARG A 142 20.95 16.56 5.45
CA ARG A 142 21.33 15.20 5.09
C ARG A 142 20.18 14.45 4.40
N VAL A 143 19.00 14.53 4.99
CA VAL A 143 17.78 13.94 4.40
C VAL A 143 17.50 14.53 3.04
N ALA A 144 17.59 15.86 2.88
CA ALA A 144 17.40 16.50 1.58
C ALA A 144 18.42 16.04 0.53
N ALA A 145 19.70 15.88 0.91
CA ALA A 145 20.75 15.39 0.01
C ALA A 145 20.46 13.94 -0.46
N VAL A 146 20.08 13.04 0.45
CA VAL A 146 19.71 11.66 0.12
C VAL A 146 18.47 11.62 -0.77
N LYS A 147 17.41 12.35 -0.39
CA LYS A 147 16.18 12.43 -1.19
C LYS A 147 16.45 12.92 -2.61
N THR A 148 17.15 14.05 -2.76
CA THR A 148 17.49 14.62 -4.07
C THR A 148 18.26 13.62 -4.92
N TYR A 149 19.20 12.89 -4.32
CA TYR A 149 19.96 11.87 -5.04
C TYR A 149 19.08 10.72 -5.50
N LEU A 150 18.25 10.14 -4.62
CA LEU A 150 17.32 9.06 -4.96
C LEU A 150 16.28 9.49 -6.01
N ASP A 151 15.74 10.70 -5.91
CA ASP A 151 14.79 11.24 -6.89
C ASP A 151 15.44 11.37 -8.29
N SER A 152 16.76 11.63 -8.36
CA SER A 152 17.50 11.72 -9.61
C SER A 152 17.84 10.38 -10.24
N LYS A 153 17.88 9.29 -9.44
CA LYS A 153 18.34 7.96 -9.86
C LYS A 153 17.23 6.92 -9.93
N SER A 154 16.13 7.17 -9.26
CA SER A 154 15.03 6.22 -9.18
C SER A 154 13.70 6.90 -9.51
N ARG A 155 12.69 6.05 -9.78
CA ARG A 155 11.30 6.48 -9.93
C ARG A 155 10.58 6.71 -8.60
N LEU A 156 11.34 6.70 -7.50
CA LEU A 156 10.81 6.97 -6.19
C LEU A 156 10.33 8.41 -6.12
N LYS A 157 9.04 8.62 -6.20
CA LYS A 157 8.43 9.87 -5.76
C LYS A 157 8.21 9.73 -4.26
N ALA A 158 9.24 10.07 -3.48
CA ALA A 158 9.19 9.92 -2.04
C ALA A 158 8.15 10.88 -1.44
N GLU A 159 6.94 10.37 -1.33
CA GLU A 159 5.89 10.92 -0.50
C GLU A 159 5.80 10.02 0.72
N GLY A 160 6.15 10.53 1.89
CA GLY A 160 6.19 9.73 3.11
C GLY A 160 6.71 10.52 4.30
N ASP A 161 7.09 9.83 5.37
CA ASP A 161 7.68 10.48 6.56
C ASP A 161 9.16 10.80 6.33
N ILE A 162 9.44 12.01 5.82
CA ILE A 162 10.77 12.47 5.43
C ILE A 162 11.16 13.64 6.32
N LYS A 163 12.06 13.38 7.28
CA LYS A 163 12.47 14.42 8.25
C LYS A 163 13.83 14.16 8.88
N GLY A 164 14.52 15.23 9.24
CA GLY A 164 15.65 15.18 10.16
C GLY A 164 15.15 15.07 11.60
N LEU A 165 15.64 14.08 12.32
CA LEU A 165 15.30 13.83 13.72
C LEU A 165 16.35 14.42 14.69
N GLY A 166 17.37 15.11 14.16
CA GLY A 166 18.44 15.70 14.96
C GLY A 166 19.35 14.66 15.59
N LYS A 167 19.63 14.83 16.88
CA LYS A 167 20.57 13.96 17.61
C LYS A 167 20.06 12.52 17.68
N ALA A 168 20.92 11.57 17.30
CA ALA A 168 20.66 10.14 17.49
C ALA A 168 20.60 9.78 18.99
N THR A 169 20.13 8.58 19.30
CA THR A 169 20.35 8.00 20.64
C THR A 169 21.83 7.84 20.87
N PRO A 170 22.38 8.41 21.94
CA PRO A 170 23.82 8.39 22.19
C PRO A 170 24.34 6.96 22.48
N GLU A 171 25.51 6.64 21.94
CA GLU A 171 26.25 5.46 22.36
C GLU A 171 27.06 5.84 23.64
N ALA A 172 26.69 5.23 24.78
CA ALA A 172 27.28 5.57 26.10
C ALA A 172 28.82 5.44 26.12
N GLU A 173 29.36 4.48 25.38
CA GLU A 173 30.81 4.27 25.25
C GLU A 173 31.50 5.47 24.60
N CYS A 174 30.87 6.08 23.60
CA CYS A 174 31.42 7.22 22.89
C CYS A 174 31.40 8.51 23.73
N GLU A 175 30.39 8.68 24.59
CA GLU A 175 30.28 9.84 25.47
C GLU A 175 31.38 9.89 26.53
N ALA A 176 31.84 8.72 27.00
CA ALA A 176 32.91 8.60 27.99
C ALA A 176 34.29 9.03 27.45
N ILE A 177 34.47 9.14 26.14
CA ILE A 177 35.76 9.47 25.52
C ILE A 177 36.07 10.96 25.71
N LYS A 178 37.16 11.26 26.39
CA LYS A 178 37.59 12.64 26.68
C LYS A 178 38.22 13.35 25.47
N LYS A 179 38.98 12.62 24.65
CA LYS A 179 39.63 13.21 23.49
C LYS A 179 38.64 13.44 22.37
N ARG A 180 38.48 14.69 21.97
CA ARG A 180 37.47 15.11 20.99
C ARG A 180 37.57 14.35 19.66
N ALA A 181 38.76 14.14 19.12
CA ALA A 181 38.93 13.46 17.84
C ALA A 181 38.48 11.98 17.90
N GLU A 182 38.86 11.29 18.98
CA GLU A 182 38.45 9.90 19.22
C GLU A 182 36.95 9.79 19.45
N ARG A 183 36.36 10.72 20.17
CA ARG A 183 34.90 10.79 20.38
C ARG A 183 34.16 11.01 19.06
N ILE A 184 34.61 11.95 18.21
CA ILE A 184 34.04 12.16 16.87
C ILE A 184 34.11 10.91 16.02
N ALA A 185 35.22 10.18 16.06
CA ALA A 185 35.38 8.92 15.32
C ALA A 185 34.40 7.86 15.82
N CYS A 186 34.28 7.68 17.13
CA CYS A 186 33.38 6.74 17.79
C CYS A 186 31.92 6.98 17.38
N MET A 187 31.45 8.24 17.45
CA MET A 187 30.08 8.64 17.09
C MET A 187 29.77 8.54 15.57
N GLY A 188 30.64 7.93 14.79
CA GLY A 188 30.47 7.79 13.33
C GLY A 188 29.14 7.17 12.92
N LYS A 189 28.67 6.17 13.67
CA LYS A 189 27.42 5.46 13.42
C LYS A 189 26.17 6.29 13.71
N GLU A 190 26.28 7.32 14.54
CA GLU A 190 25.17 8.22 14.84
C GLU A 190 24.87 9.15 13.65
N ARG A 191 25.87 9.49 12.85
CA ARG A 191 25.76 10.38 11.68
C ARG A 191 25.26 9.63 10.47
N ARG A 192 23.96 9.39 10.39
CA ARG A 192 23.36 8.56 9.36
C ARG A 192 22.00 9.08 8.87
N VAL A 193 21.62 8.57 7.72
CA VAL A 193 20.25 8.63 7.22
C VAL A 193 19.76 7.19 7.01
N GLU A 194 18.65 6.86 7.58
CA GLU A 194 17.97 5.58 7.42
C GLU A 194 16.84 5.73 6.40
N ILE A 195 16.76 4.78 5.47
CA ILE A 195 15.77 4.77 4.39
C ILE A 195 14.97 3.48 4.56
N GLU A 196 13.67 3.58 4.76
CA GLU A 196 12.77 2.44 4.84
C GLU A 196 11.70 2.53 3.76
N PHE A 197 11.37 1.41 3.17
CA PHE A 197 10.29 1.29 2.20
C PHE A 197 9.88 -0.18 2.04
N ASN A 198 8.65 -0.40 1.63
CA ASN A 198 8.15 -1.70 1.24
C ASN A 198 8.18 -1.82 -0.29
N ALA A 199 8.92 -2.82 -0.80
CA ALA A 199 9.07 -3.10 -2.21
C ALA A 199 8.32 -4.38 -2.59
N GLN A 200 7.52 -4.35 -3.65
CA GLN A 200 6.86 -5.53 -4.22
C GLN A 200 7.46 -5.86 -5.59
N LYS A 201 7.58 -7.14 -5.90
CA LYS A 201 8.01 -7.63 -7.23
C LYS A 201 6.83 -7.81 -8.15
#